data_ff87d8a60c3e274006bf57f2fb933657
#
_entry.id   ff87d8a60c3e274006bf57f2fb933657
#
_cell.length_a   1.000
_cell.length_b   1.000
_cell.length_c   1.000
_cell.angle_alpha   90.00
_cell.angle_beta   90.00
_cell.angle_gamma   90.00
#
_symmetry.space_group_name_H-M   'P 1'
#
loop_
_entity.id
_entity.type
_entity.pdbx_description
1 polymer ?
#
loop_
_entity_poly.entity_id
_entity_poly.type
_entity_poly.pdbx_seq_one_letter_code
_entity_poly.pdbx_strand_id
1 'polypeptide(L)'
;MGNFSFKKNERLAKRPDFVQVMDKGEKKRVGRLCIIFSLPNELGRRRLGIIASKKVGNAVARNRVKRVIRETFRQIKHRMEPALDIVIISSKDMVKLPYRVI
;
A
#
# COMPACT_ATOMS: atom_id res chain seq x y z
N MET A 1 -4.17 -21.23 -2.48
CA MET A 1 -3.95 -20.58 -3.64
C MET A 1 -4.44 -19.20 -3.69
N GLY A 2 -5.65 -18.89 -4.04
CA GLY A 2 -6.12 -17.54 -4.22
C GLY A 2 -6.08 -16.67 -2.96
N ASN A 3 -5.91 -17.27 -1.79
CA ASN A 3 -6.01 -16.54 -0.53
C ASN A 3 -4.94 -15.48 -0.36
N PHE A 4 -3.80 -15.63 -1.00
CA PHE A 4 -2.69 -14.70 -0.87
C PHE A 4 -2.45 -13.88 -2.13
N SER A 5 -3.39 -13.93 -3.08
CA SER A 5 -3.30 -13.11 -4.28
C SER A 5 -3.69 -11.68 -3.99
N PHE A 6 -3.11 -10.72 -4.73
CA PHE A 6 -3.55 -9.34 -4.70
C PHE A 6 -4.60 -9.18 -5.80
N LYS A 7 -5.85 -9.19 -5.40
CA LYS A 7 -6.97 -9.19 -6.35
C LYS A 7 -7.31 -7.78 -6.81
N LYS A 8 -7.98 -7.69 -7.96
CA LYS A 8 -8.37 -6.42 -8.54
C LYS A 8 -9.25 -5.59 -7.60
N ASN A 9 -10.17 -6.22 -6.89
CA ASN A 9 -11.05 -5.51 -5.96
C ASN A 9 -10.34 -5.10 -4.66
N GLU A 10 -9.07 -5.49 -4.49
CA GLU A 10 -8.26 -5.05 -3.36
C GLU A 10 -7.40 -3.84 -3.72
N ARG A 11 -7.56 -3.29 -4.91
CA ARG A 11 -6.82 -2.11 -5.33
C ARG A 11 -7.62 -0.85 -5.07
N LEU A 12 -6.97 0.10 -4.45
CA LEU A 12 -7.49 1.45 -4.33
C LEU A 12 -6.96 2.23 -5.52
N ALA A 13 -7.83 2.57 -6.46
CA ALA A 13 -7.38 3.12 -7.74
C ALA A 13 -7.90 4.52 -8.02
N LYS A 14 -9.04 4.90 -7.46
CA LYS A 14 -9.67 6.18 -7.76
C LYS A 14 -9.10 7.29 -6.90
N ARG A 15 -8.82 8.45 -7.54
CA ARG A 15 -8.25 9.59 -6.84
C ARG A 15 -9.08 10.04 -5.62
N PRO A 16 -10.41 10.16 -5.71
CA PRO A 16 -11.19 10.56 -4.52
C PRO A 16 -11.01 9.62 -3.34
N ASP A 17 -10.84 8.33 -3.59
CA ASP A 17 -10.62 7.36 -2.52
C ASP A 17 -9.28 7.59 -1.83
N PHE A 18 -8.22 7.87 -2.61
CA PHE A 18 -6.92 8.22 -2.04
C PHE A 18 -7.01 9.46 -1.17
N VAL A 19 -7.67 10.51 -1.69
CA VAL A 19 -7.80 11.76 -0.96
C VAL A 19 -8.52 11.55 0.37
N GLN A 20 -9.59 10.77 0.36
CA GLN A 20 -10.37 10.52 1.56
C GLN A 20 -9.53 9.79 2.61
N VAL A 21 -8.79 8.77 2.22
CA VAL A 21 -7.96 8.01 3.16
C VAL A 21 -6.86 8.89 3.74
N MET A 22 -6.23 9.73 2.91
CA MET A 22 -5.15 10.58 3.36
C MET A 22 -5.65 11.72 4.23
N ASP A 23 -6.88 12.18 4.00
CA ASP A 23 -7.46 13.29 4.77
C ASP A 23 -8.02 12.82 6.11
N LYS A 24 -8.74 11.71 6.11
CA LYS A 24 -9.48 11.24 7.30
C LYS A 24 -8.84 10.05 7.99
N GLY A 25 -7.89 9.39 7.35
CA GLY A 25 -7.28 8.19 7.88
C GLY A 25 -6.25 8.46 8.96
N GLU A 26 -5.92 7.41 9.68
CA GLU A 26 -4.85 7.44 10.65
C GLU A 26 -3.51 7.39 9.92
N LYS A 27 -2.59 8.27 10.30
CA LYS A 27 -1.29 8.39 9.65
C LYS A 27 -0.21 7.78 10.52
N LYS A 28 0.63 6.96 9.91
CA LYS A 28 1.77 6.35 10.60
C LYS A 28 3.00 6.42 9.71
N ARG A 29 4.09 6.93 10.27
CA ARG A 29 5.36 6.98 9.56
C ARG A 29 6.21 5.75 9.92
N VAL A 30 6.77 5.09 8.92
CA VAL A 30 7.61 3.91 9.12
C VAL A 30 9.04 4.31 8.77
N GLY A 31 9.77 4.84 9.73
CA GLY A 31 11.14 5.29 9.53
C GLY A 31 11.25 6.23 8.35
N ARG A 32 12.24 5.97 7.50
CA ARG A 32 12.44 6.72 6.26
C ARG A 32 11.85 6.01 5.06
N LEU A 33 11.16 4.88 5.27
CA LEU A 33 10.70 4.04 4.18
C LEU A 33 9.40 4.53 3.57
N CYS A 34 8.41 4.80 4.41
CA CYS A 34 7.09 5.14 3.88
C CYS A 34 6.22 5.81 4.95
N ILE A 35 5.09 6.32 4.48
CA ILE A 35 4.02 6.82 5.34
C ILE A 35 2.79 5.99 5.00
N ILE A 36 2.12 5.48 6.02
CA ILE A 36 0.94 4.66 5.87
C ILE A 36 -0.27 5.41 6.39
N PHE A 37 -1.30 5.51 5.56
CA PHE A 37 -2.61 6.02 5.97
C PHE A 37 -3.58 4.86 5.96
N SER A 38 -4.43 4.77 6.98
CA SER A 38 -5.45 3.73 7.04
C SER A 38 -6.78 4.31 7.50
N LEU A 39 -7.85 3.83 6.88
CA LEU A 39 -9.19 4.30 7.17
C LEU A 39 -10.15 3.11 7.04
N PRO A 40 -10.92 2.79 8.10
CA PRO A 40 -11.93 1.74 7.97
C PRO A 40 -12.92 2.08 6.86
N ASN A 41 -13.36 1.07 6.12
CA ASN A 41 -14.36 1.25 5.08
C ASN A 41 -15.58 0.36 5.38
N GLU A 42 -16.65 0.55 4.62
CA GLU A 42 -17.88 -0.22 4.79
C GLU A 42 -18.06 -1.25 3.66
N LEU A 43 -16.98 -1.57 2.97
CA LEU A 43 -17.03 -2.43 1.79
C LEU A 43 -16.86 -3.90 2.11
N GLY A 44 -16.47 -4.22 3.33
CA GLY A 44 -16.23 -5.61 3.73
C GLY A 44 -14.99 -6.21 3.12
N ARG A 45 -14.08 -5.39 2.62
CA ARG A 45 -12.83 -5.86 2.03
C ARG A 45 -11.71 -4.86 2.22
N ARG A 46 -10.49 -5.34 2.16
CA ARG A 46 -9.30 -4.49 2.25
C ARG A 46 -8.97 -3.95 0.87
N ARG A 47 -8.54 -2.68 0.82
CA ARG A 47 -8.08 -2.09 -0.43
C ARG A 47 -6.74 -1.40 -0.17
N LEU A 48 -5.82 -1.54 -1.12
CA LEU A 48 -4.47 -0.99 -1.02
C LEU A 48 -4.20 -0.05 -2.18
N GLY A 49 -3.78 1.17 -1.86
CA GLY A 49 -3.31 2.14 -2.82
C GLY A 49 -1.84 2.46 -2.55
N ILE A 50 -1.06 2.60 -3.61
CA ILE A 50 0.37 2.86 -3.49
C ILE A 50 0.71 4.12 -4.26
N ILE A 51 1.39 5.04 -3.59
CA ILE A 51 1.90 6.26 -4.22
C ILE A 51 3.42 6.16 -4.28
N ALA A 52 3.95 5.99 -5.48
CA ALA A 52 5.38 5.98 -5.74
C ALA A 52 5.65 7.07 -6.77
N SER A 53 6.00 8.27 -6.29
CA SER A 53 6.20 9.43 -7.14
C SER A 53 7.56 9.39 -7.84
N LYS A 54 7.81 10.39 -8.68
CA LYS A 54 9.09 10.53 -9.37
C LYS A 54 10.28 10.68 -8.41
N LYS A 55 10.01 11.09 -7.18
CA LYS A 55 11.05 11.19 -6.15
C LYS A 55 11.62 9.83 -5.77
N VAL A 56 10.87 8.76 -5.98
CA VAL A 56 11.34 7.40 -5.73
C VAL A 56 12.42 7.01 -6.75
N GLY A 57 12.26 7.44 -7.99
CA GLY A 57 13.16 7.14 -9.07
C GLY A 57 12.44 6.99 -10.39
N ASN A 58 13.09 6.31 -11.34
CA ASN A 58 12.50 6.07 -12.66
C ASN A 58 11.40 4.99 -12.57
N ALA A 59 10.83 4.63 -13.73
CA ALA A 59 9.74 3.68 -13.79
C ALA A 59 10.12 2.31 -13.22
N VAL A 60 11.35 1.89 -13.46
CA VAL A 60 11.84 0.59 -12.94
C VAL A 60 11.87 0.62 -11.42
N ALA A 61 12.41 1.68 -10.82
CA ALA A 61 12.47 1.84 -9.38
C ALA A 61 11.07 1.90 -8.77
N ARG A 62 10.17 2.65 -9.39
CA ARG A 62 8.80 2.76 -8.90
C ARG A 62 8.06 1.44 -8.96
N ASN A 63 8.24 0.69 -10.03
CA ASN A 63 7.60 -0.61 -10.18
C ASN A 63 8.13 -1.61 -9.16
N ARG A 64 9.45 -1.55 -8.87
CA ARG A 64 10.05 -2.39 -7.85
C ARG A 64 9.43 -2.11 -6.48
N VAL A 65 9.27 -0.85 -6.12
CA VAL A 65 8.67 -0.46 -4.84
C VAL A 65 7.24 -0.97 -4.76
N LYS A 66 6.46 -0.81 -5.82
CA LYS A 66 5.09 -1.30 -5.84
C LYS A 66 5.03 -2.80 -5.64
N ARG A 67 5.97 -3.54 -6.23
CA ARG A 67 6.04 -4.99 -6.05
C ARG A 67 6.32 -5.38 -4.61
N VAL A 68 7.30 -4.72 -3.99
CA VAL A 68 7.64 -4.99 -2.60
C VAL A 68 6.42 -4.77 -1.70
N ILE A 69 5.72 -3.66 -1.89
CA ILE A 69 4.54 -3.34 -1.09
C ILE A 69 3.43 -4.34 -1.32
N ARG A 70 3.15 -4.69 -2.58
CA ARG A 70 2.10 -5.66 -2.89
C ARG A 70 2.42 -7.04 -2.34
N GLU A 71 3.67 -7.44 -2.42
CA GLU A 71 4.09 -8.75 -1.90
C GLU A 71 3.91 -8.81 -0.39
N THR A 72 4.32 -7.76 0.31
CA THR A 72 4.15 -7.66 1.75
C THR A 72 2.67 -7.68 2.12
N PHE A 73 1.87 -6.88 1.43
CA PHE A 73 0.41 -6.82 1.67
C PHE A 73 -0.23 -8.20 1.47
N ARG A 74 0.13 -8.88 0.39
CA ARG A 74 -0.39 -10.20 0.08
C ARG A 74 -0.14 -11.19 1.22
N GLN A 75 0.99 -11.09 1.87
CA GLN A 75 1.38 -12.02 2.92
C GLN A 75 0.76 -11.71 4.27
N ILE A 76 0.48 -10.44 4.56
CA ILE A 76 0.01 -10.04 5.89
C ILE A 76 -1.44 -9.56 5.92
N LYS A 77 -2.12 -9.48 4.79
CA LYS A 77 -3.46 -8.87 4.73
C LYS A 77 -4.46 -9.56 5.66
N HIS A 78 -4.32 -10.86 5.85
CA HIS A 78 -5.25 -11.60 6.71
C HIS A 78 -5.10 -11.27 8.20
N ARG A 79 -4.04 -10.56 8.56
CA ARG A 79 -3.82 -10.10 9.94
C ARG A 79 -4.37 -8.71 10.18
N MET A 80 -4.89 -8.05 9.13
CA MET A 80 -5.42 -6.71 9.22
C MET A 80 -6.94 -6.74 9.37
N GLU A 81 -7.50 -5.62 9.81
CA GLU A 81 -8.94 -5.46 9.85
C GLU A 81 -9.56 -5.82 8.50
N PRO A 82 -10.70 -6.54 8.48
CA PRO A 82 -11.27 -7.03 7.23
C PRO A 82 -11.80 -5.96 6.29
N ALA A 83 -12.09 -4.77 6.80
CA ALA A 83 -12.65 -3.68 5.99
C ALA A 83 -11.82 -2.42 6.19
N LEU A 84 -10.71 -2.33 5.47
CA LEU A 84 -9.72 -1.28 5.68
C LEU A 84 -9.18 -0.78 4.35
N ASP A 85 -9.17 0.55 4.17
CA ASP A 85 -8.49 1.20 3.07
C ASP A 85 -7.12 1.64 3.54
N ILE A 86 -6.08 1.31 2.79
CA ILE A 86 -4.70 1.62 3.13
C ILE A 86 -4.05 2.33 1.97
N VAL A 87 -3.39 3.46 2.25
CA VAL A 87 -2.58 4.16 1.26
C VAL A 87 -1.15 4.22 1.80
N ILE A 88 -0.21 3.76 1.00
CA ILE A 88 1.20 3.78 1.35
C ILE A 88 1.94 4.73 0.40
N ILE A 89 2.56 5.74 0.98
CA ILE A 89 3.38 6.69 0.23
C ILE A 89 4.83 6.28 0.43
N SER A 90 5.46 5.81 -0.64
CA SER A 90 6.82 5.30 -0.59
C SER A 90 7.85 6.41 -0.69
N SER A 91 8.94 6.29 0.06
CA SER A 91 10.12 7.10 -0.16
C SER A 91 11.08 6.38 -1.10
N LYS A 92 12.16 7.08 -1.50
CA LYS A 92 13.20 6.49 -2.35
C LYS A 92 13.94 5.34 -1.67
N ASP A 93 13.97 5.34 -0.34
CA ASP A 93 14.71 4.32 0.40
C ASP A 93 14.08 2.93 0.28
N MET A 94 12.81 2.84 -0.08
CA MET A 94 12.17 1.55 -0.28
C MET A 94 12.73 0.78 -1.49
N VAL A 95 13.36 1.47 -2.43
CA VAL A 95 13.95 0.82 -3.61
C VAL A 95 15.02 -0.19 -3.20
N LYS A 96 15.67 0.04 -2.07
CA LYS A 96 16.77 -0.82 -1.59
C LYS A 96 16.28 -2.06 -0.86
N LEU A 97 15.00 -2.17 -0.57
CA LEU A 97 14.47 -3.32 0.15
C LEU A 97 14.40 -4.55 -0.76
N PRO A 98 14.62 -5.76 -0.19
CA PRO A 98 14.42 -6.97 -0.95
C PRO A 98 12.92 -7.20 -1.22
N TYR A 99 12.61 -8.07 -2.18
CA TYR A 99 11.23 -8.38 -2.50
C TYR A 99 10.47 -9.00 -1.32
N ARG A 100 11.19 -9.69 -0.45
CA ARG A 100 10.56 -10.24 0.74
C ARG A 100 11.05 -9.48 1.96
N VAL A 101 10.14 -8.77 2.58
CA VAL A 101 10.44 -7.90 3.72
C VAL A 101 9.75 -8.46 4.95
N ILE A 102 10.09 -9.65 5.30
CA ILE A 102 9.42 -10.30 6.43
C ILE A 102 10.34 -10.37 7.63
#